data_e6494ad1ab4a0095c588f85624f26194
#
_entry.id   e6494ad1ab4a0095c588f85624f26194
#
_cell.length_a   1.000
_cell.length_b   1.000
_cell.length_c   1.000
_cell.angle_alpha   90.00
_cell.angle_beta   90.00
_cell.angle_gamma   90.00
#
_symmetry.space_group_name_H-M   'P 1'
#
loop_
_entity.id
_entity.type
_entity.pdbx_description
1 polymer ?
#
loop_
_entity_poly.entity_id
_entity_poly.type
_entity_poly.pdbx_seq_one_letter_code
_entity_poly.pdbx_strand_id
1 'polypeptide(L)'
;MRKQVKQQLQKSMEYLIQIADSLEELLKGLSRERAIDILAQMQELVLQIGNTIEDSEIPEHEVIHKLEIVCELLYQISYSLEQAETERKVNTNLYLELRNLLSIVKETIDKDIQVKLEILFLPYQVSMWDSLESVWMAAKEDNGVETYVVPVPFYDVHCDNSLG
;
A
#
# COMPACT_ATOMS: atom_id res chain seq x y z
N MET A 1 5.16 5.22 6.47
CA MET A 1 4.82 3.84 6.01
C MET A 1 6.03 2.91 6.09
N ARG A 2 5.84 1.63 6.42
CA ARG A 2 6.91 0.61 6.40
C ARG A 2 7.39 0.31 4.99
N LYS A 3 8.70 0.07 4.81
CA LYS A 3 9.31 -0.23 3.50
C LYS A 3 8.65 -1.40 2.77
N GLN A 4 8.35 -2.48 3.49
CA GLN A 4 7.70 -3.67 2.90
C GLN A 4 6.29 -3.37 2.38
N VAL A 5 5.52 -2.56 3.11
CA VAL A 5 4.17 -2.14 2.71
C VAL A 5 4.24 -1.28 1.45
N LYS A 6 5.15 -0.30 1.39
CA LYS A 6 5.35 0.52 0.18
C LYS A 6 5.73 -0.33 -1.03
N GLN A 7 6.62 -1.32 -0.86
CA GLN A 7 6.99 -2.22 -1.95
C GLN A 7 5.80 -3.08 -2.43
N GLN A 8 4.92 -3.49 -1.51
CA GLN A 8 3.72 -4.23 -1.87
C GLN A 8 2.73 -3.35 -2.63
N LEU A 9 2.52 -2.11 -2.20
CA LEU A 9 1.70 -1.14 -2.93
C LEU A 9 2.21 -0.89 -4.34
N GLN A 10 3.53 -0.70 -4.50
CA GLN A 10 4.15 -0.52 -5.80
C GLN A 10 3.89 -1.70 -6.74
N LYS A 11 4.03 -2.95 -6.26
CA LYS A 11 3.73 -4.15 -7.04
C LYS A 11 2.25 -4.24 -7.41
N SER A 12 1.34 -3.90 -6.49
CA SER A 12 -0.10 -3.89 -6.76
C SER A 12 -0.45 -2.84 -7.83
N MET A 13 0.17 -1.66 -7.77
CA MET A 13 -0.01 -0.62 -8.80
C MET A 13 0.55 -1.05 -10.16
N GLU A 14 1.71 -1.67 -10.21
CA GLU A 14 2.28 -2.21 -11.45
C GLU A 14 1.36 -3.27 -12.08
N TYR A 15 0.79 -4.14 -11.27
CA TYR A 15 -0.17 -5.14 -11.72
C TYR A 15 -1.45 -4.51 -12.29
N LEU A 16 -2.02 -3.50 -11.60
CA LEU A 16 -3.17 -2.74 -12.10
C LEU A 16 -2.88 -2.07 -13.44
N ILE A 17 -1.72 -1.44 -13.60
CA ILE A 17 -1.31 -0.80 -14.84
C ILE A 17 -1.19 -1.82 -15.97
N GLN A 18 -0.60 -2.99 -15.71
CA GLN A 18 -0.48 -4.06 -16.71
C GLN A 18 -1.87 -4.55 -17.19
N ILE A 19 -2.83 -4.72 -16.27
CA ILE A 19 -4.20 -5.07 -16.65
C ILE A 19 -4.83 -3.94 -17.46
N ALA A 20 -4.70 -2.70 -17.04
CA ALA A 20 -5.26 -1.54 -17.73
C ALA A 20 -4.67 -1.35 -19.13
N ASP A 21 -3.37 -1.65 -19.33
CA ASP A 21 -2.72 -1.59 -20.65
C ASP A 21 -3.28 -2.60 -21.65
N SER A 22 -3.69 -3.76 -21.17
CA SER A 22 -4.29 -4.82 -21.99
C SER A 22 -5.82 -4.84 -21.96
N LEU A 23 -6.43 -3.99 -21.15
CA LEU A 23 -7.87 -4.05 -20.84
C LEU A 23 -8.74 -3.95 -22.09
N GLU A 24 -8.44 -3.03 -22.99
CA GLU A 24 -9.22 -2.85 -24.23
C GLU A 24 -9.23 -4.11 -25.11
N GLU A 25 -8.08 -4.78 -25.24
CA GLU A 25 -7.97 -6.03 -26.01
C GLU A 25 -8.63 -7.20 -25.28
N LEU A 26 -8.45 -7.29 -23.96
CA LEU A 26 -9.07 -8.31 -23.13
C LEU A 26 -10.60 -8.23 -23.21
N LEU A 27 -11.17 -7.05 -23.11
CA LEU A 27 -12.61 -6.86 -23.14
C LEU A 27 -13.23 -7.15 -24.49
N LYS A 28 -12.51 -6.99 -25.61
CA LYS A 28 -12.98 -7.37 -26.95
C LYS A 28 -13.06 -8.90 -27.12
N GLY A 29 -12.14 -9.64 -26.47
CA GLY A 29 -12.03 -11.11 -26.60
C GLY A 29 -12.85 -11.92 -25.60
N LEU A 30 -13.40 -11.30 -24.55
CA LEU A 30 -14.09 -11.99 -23.45
C LEU A 30 -15.61 -11.94 -23.57
N SER A 31 -16.30 -12.85 -22.87
CA SER A 31 -17.73 -12.71 -22.62
C SER A 31 -17.99 -11.47 -21.74
N ARG A 32 -19.22 -10.92 -21.81
CA ARG A 32 -19.62 -9.76 -21.00
C ARG A 32 -19.39 -10.02 -19.50
N GLU A 33 -19.83 -11.18 -19.01
CA GLU A 33 -19.69 -11.56 -17.60
C GLU A 33 -18.23 -11.55 -17.14
N ARG A 34 -17.34 -12.17 -17.92
CA ARG A 34 -15.90 -12.18 -17.60
C ARG A 34 -15.26 -10.77 -17.65
N ALA A 35 -15.73 -9.93 -18.57
CA ALA A 35 -15.26 -8.55 -18.64
C ALA A 35 -15.66 -7.76 -17.39
N ILE A 36 -16.89 -7.91 -16.91
CA ILE A 36 -17.37 -7.30 -15.66
C ILE A 36 -16.60 -7.85 -14.45
N ASP A 37 -16.35 -9.16 -14.40
CA ASP A 37 -15.58 -9.78 -13.32
C ASP A 37 -14.14 -9.19 -13.22
N ILE A 38 -13.48 -8.95 -14.36
CA ILE A 38 -12.15 -8.33 -14.37
C ILE A 38 -12.21 -6.89 -13.82
N LEU A 39 -13.20 -6.10 -14.24
CA LEU A 39 -13.37 -4.74 -13.74
C LEU A 39 -13.66 -4.72 -12.25
N ALA A 40 -14.49 -5.65 -11.76
CA ALA A 40 -14.77 -5.79 -10.32
C ALA A 40 -13.50 -6.17 -9.53
N GLN A 41 -12.67 -7.08 -10.03
CA GLN A 41 -11.38 -7.43 -9.42
C GLN A 41 -10.42 -6.24 -9.40
N MET A 42 -10.39 -5.43 -10.45
CA MET A 42 -9.60 -4.20 -10.47
C MET A 42 -10.09 -3.21 -9.40
N GLN A 43 -11.41 -3.02 -9.25
CA GLN A 43 -11.97 -2.18 -8.20
C GLN A 43 -11.60 -2.67 -6.79
N GLU A 44 -11.70 -3.97 -6.54
CA GLU A 44 -11.31 -4.56 -5.26
C GLU A 44 -9.83 -4.30 -4.95
N LEU A 45 -8.95 -4.45 -5.93
CA LEU A 45 -7.53 -4.17 -5.77
C LEU A 45 -7.26 -2.69 -5.49
N VAL A 46 -7.97 -1.78 -6.15
CA VAL A 46 -7.89 -0.33 -5.89
C VAL A 46 -8.32 -0.01 -4.46
N LEU A 47 -9.41 -0.62 -3.97
CA LEU A 47 -9.87 -0.47 -2.58
C LEU A 47 -8.85 -1.01 -1.58
N GLN A 48 -8.22 -2.16 -1.85
CA GLN A 48 -7.18 -2.71 -0.99
C GLN A 48 -5.95 -1.78 -0.91
N ILE A 49 -5.57 -1.15 -2.02
CA ILE A 49 -4.50 -0.15 -2.06
C ILE A 49 -4.89 1.06 -1.20
N GLY A 50 -6.11 1.58 -1.36
CA GLY A 50 -6.63 2.70 -0.58
C GLY A 50 -6.60 2.41 0.93
N ASN A 51 -7.19 1.31 1.36
CA ASN A 51 -7.21 0.88 2.76
C ASN A 51 -5.78 0.72 3.33
N THR A 52 -4.85 0.16 2.56
CA THR A 52 -3.46 0.01 3.01
C THR A 52 -2.77 1.36 3.23
N ILE A 53 -3.11 2.38 2.45
CA ILE A 53 -2.59 3.74 2.61
C ILE A 53 -3.21 4.39 3.85
N GLU A 54 -4.52 4.28 4.04
CA GLU A 54 -5.23 4.80 5.22
C GLU A 54 -4.74 4.16 6.52
N ASP A 55 -4.57 2.84 6.55
CA ASP A 55 -4.06 2.10 7.71
C ASP A 55 -2.61 2.47 8.08
N SER A 56 -1.86 3.09 7.18
CA SER A 56 -0.48 3.50 7.43
C SER A 56 -0.34 4.85 8.16
N GLU A 57 -1.40 5.38 8.74
CA GLU A 57 -1.47 6.66 9.47
C GLU A 57 -1.18 7.90 8.61
N ILE A 58 -1.46 7.83 7.31
CA ILE A 58 -1.42 8.98 6.40
C ILE A 58 -2.87 9.44 6.17
N PRO A 59 -3.42 10.29 7.03
CA PRO A 59 -4.80 10.74 6.87
C PRO A 59 -4.92 11.64 5.62
N GLU A 60 -6.03 11.51 4.90
CA GLU A 60 -6.45 12.38 3.79
C GLU A 60 -5.37 12.61 2.70
N HIS A 61 -4.61 11.56 2.37
CA HIS A 61 -3.60 11.68 1.33
C HIS A 61 -4.27 11.88 -0.04
N GLU A 62 -3.74 12.80 -0.86
CA GLU A 62 -4.25 13.10 -2.21
C GLU A 62 -4.42 11.85 -3.09
N VAL A 63 -3.63 10.80 -2.84
CA VAL A 63 -3.74 9.49 -3.50
C VAL A 63 -5.11 8.87 -3.30
N ILE A 64 -5.73 8.98 -2.11
CA ILE A 64 -7.04 8.37 -1.83
C ILE A 64 -8.10 8.95 -2.76
N HIS A 65 -8.14 10.28 -2.88
CA HIS A 65 -9.08 10.92 -3.81
C HIS A 65 -8.86 10.50 -5.28
N LYS A 66 -7.60 10.32 -5.70
CA LYS A 66 -7.30 9.81 -7.05
C LYS A 66 -7.77 8.35 -7.23
N LEU A 67 -7.64 7.50 -6.20
CA LEU A 67 -8.13 6.11 -6.22
C LEU A 67 -9.66 6.06 -6.28
N GLU A 68 -10.37 6.98 -5.63
CA GLU A 68 -11.83 7.11 -5.77
C GLU A 68 -12.23 7.40 -7.22
N ILE A 69 -11.51 8.31 -7.90
CA ILE A 69 -11.76 8.60 -9.32
C ILE A 69 -11.47 7.36 -10.19
N VAL A 70 -10.42 6.57 -9.87
CA VAL A 70 -10.15 5.30 -10.56
C VAL A 70 -11.34 4.34 -10.41
N CYS A 71 -11.91 4.19 -9.20
CA CYS A 71 -13.09 3.37 -8.98
C CYS A 71 -14.29 3.84 -9.80
N GLU A 72 -14.51 5.14 -9.88
CA GLU A 72 -15.58 5.73 -10.70
C GLU A 72 -15.39 5.43 -12.19
N LEU A 73 -14.18 5.56 -12.72
CA LEU A 73 -13.87 5.23 -14.12
C LEU A 73 -14.10 3.74 -14.42
N LEU A 74 -13.68 2.85 -13.51
CA LEU A 74 -13.93 1.41 -13.65
C LEU A 74 -15.44 1.10 -13.66
N TYR A 75 -16.20 1.76 -12.80
CA TYR A 75 -17.67 1.64 -12.79
C TYR A 75 -18.27 2.13 -14.10
N GLN A 76 -17.87 3.28 -14.63
CA GLN A 76 -18.38 3.81 -15.90
C GLN A 76 -18.07 2.90 -17.07
N ILE A 77 -16.88 2.28 -17.09
CA ILE A 77 -16.51 1.26 -18.10
C ILE A 77 -17.44 0.05 -17.97
N SER A 78 -17.64 -0.48 -16.76
CA SER A 78 -18.54 -1.60 -16.50
C SER A 78 -19.97 -1.31 -16.93
N TYR A 79 -20.49 -0.16 -16.53
CA TYR A 79 -21.83 0.29 -16.91
C TYR A 79 -22.00 0.42 -18.43
N SER A 80 -21.00 0.96 -19.13
CA SER A 80 -21.04 1.06 -20.59
C SER A 80 -21.10 -0.30 -21.29
N LEU A 81 -20.45 -1.32 -20.70
CA LEU A 81 -20.50 -2.70 -21.20
C LEU A 81 -21.88 -3.37 -20.95
N GLU A 82 -22.52 -3.05 -19.85
CA GLU A 82 -23.86 -3.57 -19.52
C GLU A 82 -24.93 -3.02 -20.45
N GLN A 83 -24.84 -1.73 -20.81
CA GLN A 83 -25.81 -1.05 -21.67
C GLN A 83 -25.67 -1.36 -23.17
N ALA A 84 -24.53 -1.91 -23.59
CA ALA A 84 -24.27 -2.23 -25.00
C ALA A 84 -25.09 -3.43 -25.45
N GLU A 85 -26.16 -3.21 -26.23
CA GLU A 85 -27.05 -4.29 -26.73
C GLU A 85 -26.44 -5.12 -27.87
N THR A 86 -25.70 -4.54 -28.82
CA THR A 86 -25.26 -5.22 -30.04
C THR A 86 -23.82 -5.00 -30.48
N GLU A 87 -23.26 -3.85 -30.25
CA GLU A 87 -21.84 -3.56 -30.53
C GLU A 87 -21.18 -3.00 -29.28
N ARG A 88 -20.12 -3.67 -28.81
CA ARG A 88 -19.29 -3.16 -27.74
C ARG A 88 -18.53 -1.92 -28.24
N LYS A 89 -19.23 -0.78 -28.35
CA LYS A 89 -18.55 0.51 -28.51
C LYS A 89 -17.84 0.83 -27.20
N VAL A 90 -16.67 0.29 -27.09
CA VAL A 90 -15.73 0.59 -26.01
C VAL A 90 -15.38 2.08 -26.13
N ASN A 91 -15.71 2.85 -25.11
CA ASN A 91 -15.33 4.27 -25.09
C ASN A 91 -13.81 4.35 -24.83
N THR A 92 -13.04 4.40 -25.90
CA THR A 92 -11.56 4.44 -25.87
C THR A 92 -11.04 5.58 -24.98
N ASN A 93 -11.78 6.67 -24.83
CA ASN A 93 -11.39 7.79 -23.98
C ASN A 93 -11.35 7.40 -22.49
N LEU A 94 -12.32 6.59 -22.02
CA LEU A 94 -12.33 6.13 -20.62
C LEU A 94 -11.11 5.25 -20.29
N TYR A 95 -10.67 4.42 -21.23
CA TYR A 95 -9.46 3.59 -21.02
C TYR A 95 -8.19 4.42 -20.98
N LEU A 96 -8.08 5.41 -21.87
CA LEU A 96 -6.93 6.33 -21.85
C LEU A 96 -6.90 7.15 -20.56
N GLU A 97 -8.05 7.61 -20.09
CA GLU A 97 -8.18 8.35 -18.84
C GLU A 97 -7.79 7.47 -17.65
N LEU A 98 -8.30 6.25 -17.58
CA LEU A 98 -7.95 5.26 -16.55
C LEU A 98 -6.44 5.00 -16.51
N ARG A 99 -5.81 4.73 -17.65
CA ARG A 99 -4.36 4.48 -17.75
C ARG A 99 -3.55 5.69 -17.28
N ASN A 100 -3.92 6.89 -17.73
CA ASN A 100 -3.26 8.11 -17.31
C ASN A 100 -3.38 8.34 -15.80
N LEU A 101 -4.57 8.15 -15.24
CA LEU A 101 -4.80 8.33 -13.82
C LEU A 101 -4.04 7.31 -12.98
N LEU A 102 -4.01 6.03 -13.37
CA LEU A 102 -3.23 4.99 -12.69
C LEU A 102 -1.72 5.32 -12.69
N SER A 103 -1.20 5.88 -13.79
CA SER A 103 0.19 6.32 -13.86
C SER A 103 0.48 7.48 -12.90
N ILE A 104 -0.45 8.44 -12.80
CA ILE A 104 -0.36 9.56 -11.84
C ILE A 104 -0.42 9.05 -10.39
N VAL A 105 -1.33 8.12 -10.09
CA VAL A 105 -1.44 7.50 -8.76
C VAL A 105 -0.13 6.82 -8.38
N LYS A 106 0.44 6.01 -9.29
CA LYS A 106 1.74 5.36 -9.06
C LYS A 106 2.84 6.37 -8.76
N GLU A 107 2.94 7.42 -9.57
CA GLU A 107 3.95 8.47 -9.38
C GLU A 107 3.77 9.19 -8.04
N THR A 108 2.53 9.47 -7.64
CA THR A 108 2.23 10.09 -6.34
C THR A 108 2.63 9.16 -5.18
N ILE A 109 2.32 7.86 -5.26
CA ILE A 109 2.75 6.85 -4.26
C ILE A 109 4.28 6.81 -4.15
N ASP A 110 4.97 6.83 -5.28
CA ASP A 110 6.43 6.74 -5.31
C ASP A 110 7.10 7.96 -4.67
N LYS A 111 6.58 9.17 -4.93
CA LYS A 111 7.16 10.44 -4.49
C LYS A 111 6.74 10.86 -3.09
N ASP A 112 5.44 10.78 -2.78
CA ASP A 112 4.88 11.44 -1.61
C ASP A 112 4.78 10.51 -0.40
N ILE A 113 4.66 9.20 -0.62
CA ILE A 113 4.64 8.23 0.49
C ILE A 113 6.06 7.93 0.93
N GLN A 114 6.47 8.55 2.05
CA GLN A 114 7.79 8.33 2.61
C GLN A 114 7.88 7.03 3.40
N VAL A 115 9.04 6.35 3.29
CA VAL A 115 9.36 5.18 4.11
C VAL A 115 9.94 5.67 5.43
N LYS A 116 9.37 5.21 6.56
CA LYS A 116 9.94 5.40 7.89
C LYS A 116 10.72 4.16 8.32
N LEU A 117 11.90 4.36 8.89
CA LEU A 117 12.68 3.31 9.53
C LEU A 117 12.13 3.11 10.96
N GLU A 118 11.75 1.89 11.31
CA GLU A 118 11.39 1.55 12.69
C GLU A 118 12.61 0.98 13.42
N ILE A 119 12.98 1.58 14.55
CA ILE A 119 14.07 1.11 15.40
C ILE A 119 13.49 0.68 16.75
N LEU A 120 13.72 -0.57 17.12
CA LEU A 120 13.30 -1.13 18.40
C LEU A 120 14.50 -1.28 19.32
N PHE A 121 14.47 -0.58 20.46
CA PHE A 121 15.46 -0.69 21.53
C PHE A 121 14.95 -1.67 22.57
N LEU A 122 15.76 -2.68 22.90
CA LEU A 122 15.44 -3.78 23.82
C LEU A 122 16.38 -3.80 25.02
N PRO A 123 16.33 -2.81 25.93
CA PRO A 123 17.17 -2.84 27.13
C PRO A 123 16.68 -3.93 28.09
N TYR A 124 17.59 -4.81 28.55
CA TYR A 124 17.28 -5.81 29.56
C TYR A 124 17.77 -5.40 30.97
N GLN A 125 18.63 -4.37 31.06
CA GLN A 125 19.10 -3.77 32.32
C GLN A 125 19.12 -2.25 32.20
N VAL A 126 18.90 -1.53 33.32
CA VAL A 126 18.93 -0.08 33.36
C VAL A 126 20.29 0.48 32.94
N SER A 127 21.40 -0.19 33.33
CA SER A 127 22.76 0.21 32.97
C SER A 127 23.03 0.18 31.46
N MET A 128 22.27 -0.59 30.67
CA MET A 128 22.40 -0.59 29.21
C MET A 128 21.80 0.67 28.59
N TRP A 129 20.85 1.28 29.26
CA TRP A 129 20.19 2.48 28.73
C TRP A 129 21.18 3.61 28.53
N ASP A 130 22.14 3.79 29.46
CA ASP A 130 23.16 4.83 29.34
C ASP A 130 23.95 4.75 28.03
N SER A 131 24.12 3.52 27.50
CA SER A 131 24.81 3.29 26.22
C SER A 131 23.91 3.46 25.02
N LEU A 132 22.60 3.27 25.15
CA LEU A 132 21.61 3.33 24.07
C LEU A 132 20.97 4.71 23.95
N GLU A 133 20.96 5.51 25.02
CA GLU A 133 20.22 6.77 25.09
C GLU A 133 20.65 7.77 24.01
N SER A 134 21.94 7.93 23.77
CA SER A 134 22.44 8.84 22.75
C SER A 134 22.00 8.44 21.33
N VAL A 135 21.99 7.15 21.05
CA VAL A 135 21.52 6.61 19.74
C VAL A 135 20.01 6.77 19.63
N TRP A 136 19.27 6.50 20.71
CA TRP A 136 17.82 6.68 20.77
C TRP A 136 17.43 8.14 20.56
N MET A 137 18.10 9.09 21.23
CA MET A 137 17.86 10.52 21.05
C MET A 137 18.11 10.96 19.61
N ALA A 138 19.23 10.57 19.00
CA ALA A 138 19.54 10.89 17.62
C ALA A 138 18.49 10.29 16.65
N ALA A 139 18.07 9.06 16.89
CA ALA A 139 17.03 8.42 16.09
C ALA A 139 15.66 9.08 16.26
N LYS A 140 15.33 9.57 17.45
CA LYS A 140 14.06 10.25 17.74
C LYS A 140 13.96 11.64 17.10
N GLU A 141 15.10 12.30 16.89
CA GLU A 141 15.18 13.61 16.22
C GLU A 141 15.08 13.50 14.70
N ASP A 142 15.26 12.29 14.13
CA ASP A 142 15.16 12.05 12.69
C ASP A 142 13.69 11.81 12.29
N ASN A 143 13.12 12.69 11.44
CA ASN A 143 11.76 12.59 10.95
C ASN A 143 11.49 11.33 10.10
N GLY A 144 12.53 10.69 9.58
CA GLY A 144 12.47 9.44 8.81
C GLY A 144 12.51 8.19 9.69
N VAL A 145 12.61 8.35 11.02
CA VAL A 145 12.77 7.24 11.97
C VAL A 145 11.65 7.25 13.00
N GLU A 146 11.15 6.07 13.30
CA GLU A 146 10.19 5.82 14.39
C GLU A 146 10.86 4.91 15.42
N THR A 147 10.88 5.34 16.70
CA THR A 147 11.63 4.64 17.74
C THR A 147 10.70 4.03 18.78
N TYR A 148 10.95 2.79 19.14
CA TYR A 148 10.25 2.06 20.19
C TYR A 148 11.24 1.58 21.25
N VAL A 149 10.86 1.68 22.53
CA VAL A 149 11.63 1.13 23.65
C VAL A 149 10.79 0.09 24.35
N VAL A 150 11.24 -1.15 24.34
CA VAL A 150 10.54 -2.27 25.00
C VAL A 150 11.51 -2.91 25.98
N PRO A 151 11.31 -2.72 27.31
CA PRO A 151 12.11 -3.39 28.32
C PRO A 151 11.93 -4.90 28.23
N VAL A 152 13.04 -5.63 28.16
CA VAL A 152 13.01 -7.10 28.16
C VAL A 152 13.13 -7.58 29.60
N PRO A 153 12.22 -8.42 30.10
CA PRO A 153 12.32 -9.02 31.43
C PRO A 153 13.63 -9.82 31.56
N PHE A 154 14.42 -9.52 32.57
CA PHE A 154 15.66 -10.22 32.86
C PHE A 154 15.55 -10.88 34.25
N TYR A 155 15.88 -12.16 34.31
CA TYR A 155 15.94 -12.91 35.54
C TYR A 155 17.38 -13.35 35.77
N ASP A 156 17.98 -12.92 36.89
CA ASP A 156 19.24 -13.49 37.37
C ASP A 156 18.98 -14.92 37.83
N VAL A 157 19.46 -15.87 37.08
CA VAL A 157 19.51 -17.26 37.52
C VAL A 157 20.72 -17.38 38.48
N HIS A 158 20.49 -17.16 39.76
CA HIS A 158 21.43 -17.55 40.76
C HIS A 158 21.57 -19.07 40.73
N CYS A 159 22.61 -19.58 40.11
CA CYS A 159 23.02 -20.98 40.33
C CYS A 159 23.54 -21.05 41.76
N ASP A 160 22.66 -21.35 42.70
CA ASP A 160 23.07 -21.80 44.02
C ASP A 160 23.80 -23.14 43.86
N ASN A 161 25.15 -23.05 43.72
CA ASN A 161 26.05 -24.18 43.88
C ASN A 161 26.13 -24.53 45.36
N SER A 162 25.04 -24.88 45.99
CA SER A 162 25.05 -25.54 47.29
C SER A 162 25.08 -27.06 47.07
N LEU A 163 26.24 -27.56 46.65
CA LEU A 163 26.66 -28.93 46.92
C LEU A 163 27.40 -28.91 48.24
N GLY A 164 26.70 -29.13 49.35
CA GLY A 164 27.25 -29.57 50.62
C GLY A 164 27.24 -31.11 50.67
#